data_fc7df5335e94a015771df84a1f1f83cd
#
_entry.id   fc7df5335e94a015771df84a1f1f83cd
#
_cell.length_a   1.000
_cell.length_b   1.000
_cell.length_c   1.000
_cell.angle_alpha   90.00
_cell.angle_beta   90.00
_cell.angle_gamma   90.00
#
_symmetry.space_group_name_H-M   'P 1'
#
loop_
_entity.id
_entity.type
_entity.pdbx_description
1 polymer ?
#
loop_
_entity_poly.entity_id
_entity_poly.type
_entity_poly.pdbx_seq_one_letter_code
_entity_poly.pdbx_strand_id
1 'polypeptide(L)'
;RIIPFTGHEDVVPGIEFLKEINFGKARNLKGKNVVVIGAGNVGMDIACQAWDNGAASVTAVDIQKPAAFGKEMEMATAKGTKILFPKITEKYDAKAKKIFFKDGTSLDTDMVIIGIGEKPVVDFLPPTINIERGFVAVNDLRQTSDTKVFAIGDATRPGLVTDAIGQGRIAADVVHAQLMDFTYIPEEAKVIPYERVKQQYYEVCRINELKFSPKKEADRCMSCGSCRDCGMCEESCYYGAITRKKQPNKSFEYLVDENKCIGCGFCAGICPCGVWEMTDNV
;
A
#
# COMPACT_ATOMS: atom_id res chain seq x y z
N ARG A 1 3.94 7.80 17.23
CA ARG A 1 4.79 6.97 18.11
C ARG A 1 6.07 7.72 18.38
N ILE A 2 6.48 7.86 19.64
CA ILE A 2 7.75 8.48 20.03
C ILE A 2 8.52 7.42 20.83
N ILE A 3 9.81 7.24 20.48
CA ILE A 3 10.73 6.43 21.29
C ILE A 3 11.33 7.36 22.35
N PRO A 4 11.28 7.02 23.64
CA PRO A 4 11.89 7.85 24.66
C PRO A 4 13.42 7.84 24.54
N PHE A 5 14.00 8.99 24.30
CA PHE A 5 15.43 9.30 24.40
C PHE A 5 15.58 10.73 24.91
N THR A 6 16.74 11.12 25.41
CA THR A 6 16.95 12.46 25.97
C THR A 6 16.74 13.53 24.91
N GLY A 7 15.87 14.51 25.16
CA GLY A 7 15.51 15.58 24.22
C GLY A 7 14.44 15.17 23.17
N HIS A 8 13.73 14.07 23.37
CA HIS A 8 12.66 13.66 22.47
C HIS A 8 11.46 14.64 22.45
N GLU A 9 11.31 15.45 23.50
CA GLU A 9 10.30 16.50 23.64
C GLU A 9 10.46 17.64 22.61
N ASP A 10 11.68 17.84 22.11
CA ASP A 10 12.01 18.85 21.10
C ASP A 10 11.89 18.32 19.64
N VAL A 11 11.53 17.05 19.47
CA VAL A 11 11.39 16.42 18.16
C VAL A 11 9.99 16.67 17.59
N VAL A 12 9.92 16.97 16.31
CA VAL A 12 8.66 17.18 15.61
C VAL A 12 8.06 15.84 15.19
N PRO A 13 6.82 15.51 15.58
CA PRO A 13 6.12 14.34 15.05
C PRO A 13 5.91 14.45 13.54
N GLY A 14 6.21 13.38 12.79
CA GLY A 14 6.14 13.38 11.33
C GLY A 14 4.75 13.65 10.79
N ILE A 15 3.73 13.09 11.45
CA ILE A 15 2.34 13.31 11.03
C ILE A 15 1.92 14.79 11.20
N GLU A 16 2.39 15.46 12.25
CA GLU A 16 2.13 16.89 12.46
C GLU A 16 2.83 17.72 11.38
N PHE A 17 4.09 17.40 11.09
CA PHE A 17 4.85 18.05 10.02
C PHE A 17 4.15 17.94 8.67
N LEU A 18 3.74 16.73 8.27
CA LEU A 18 3.03 16.50 7.01
C LEU A 18 1.65 17.17 6.99
N LYS A 19 0.95 17.16 8.13
CA LYS A 19 -0.35 17.82 8.28
C LYS A 19 -0.23 19.34 8.13
N GLU A 20 0.76 19.96 8.74
CA GLU A 20 1.00 21.41 8.59
C GLU A 20 1.21 21.79 7.13
N ILE A 21 1.98 21.00 6.37
CA ILE A 21 2.22 21.22 4.95
C ILE A 21 0.92 21.12 4.15
N ASN A 22 0.15 20.06 4.36
CA ASN A 22 -1.09 19.83 3.63
C ASN A 22 -2.15 20.90 3.90
N PHE A 23 -2.12 21.55 5.06
CA PHE A 23 -2.99 22.68 5.40
C PHE A 23 -2.39 24.06 5.02
N GLY A 24 -1.31 24.08 4.24
CA GLY A 24 -0.67 25.33 3.81
C GLY A 24 0.07 26.09 4.91
N LYS A 25 0.39 25.43 6.03
CA LYS A 25 1.12 25.98 7.18
C LYS A 25 2.56 25.44 7.24
N ALA A 26 3.16 25.21 6.08
CA ALA A 26 4.50 24.64 5.99
C ALA A 26 5.53 25.47 6.76
N ARG A 27 6.39 24.75 7.48
CA ARG A 27 7.54 25.37 8.17
C ARG A 27 8.60 25.78 7.16
N ASN A 28 9.12 26.98 7.29
CA ASN A 28 10.25 27.42 6.47
C ASN A 28 11.54 26.68 6.91
N LEU A 29 12.05 25.79 6.05
CA LEU A 29 13.26 25.03 6.28
C LEU A 29 14.46 25.57 5.50
N LYS A 30 14.35 26.75 4.89
CA LYS A 30 15.40 27.34 4.06
C LYS A 30 16.73 27.39 4.81
N GLY A 31 17.72 26.71 4.26
CA GLY A 31 19.08 26.66 4.79
C GLY A 31 19.25 25.79 6.05
N LYS A 32 18.24 25.03 6.47
CA LYS A 32 18.32 24.17 7.66
C LYS A 32 18.78 22.76 7.32
N ASN A 33 19.52 22.17 8.25
CA ASN A 33 19.86 20.75 8.25
C ASN A 33 18.76 19.99 9.00
N VAL A 34 18.17 18.99 8.35
CA VAL A 34 17.05 18.22 8.90
C VAL A 34 17.48 16.76 9.07
N VAL A 35 17.21 16.19 10.24
CA VAL A 35 17.35 14.76 10.46
C VAL A 35 15.96 14.15 10.61
N VAL A 36 15.71 13.07 9.88
CA VAL A 36 14.48 12.28 9.95
C VAL A 36 14.79 10.95 10.64
N ILE A 37 14.14 10.69 11.79
CA ILE A 37 14.23 9.40 12.48
C ILE A 37 13.16 8.47 11.92
N GLY A 38 13.60 7.38 11.28
CA GLY A 38 12.79 6.42 10.55
C GLY A 38 12.98 6.53 9.03
N ALA A 39 13.32 5.41 8.39
CA ALA A 39 13.53 5.29 6.95
C ALA A 39 12.50 4.34 6.30
N GLY A 40 11.27 4.35 6.80
CA GLY A 40 10.08 3.78 6.11
C GLY A 40 9.49 4.78 5.12
N ASN A 41 8.41 4.39 4.40
CA ASN A 41 7.77 5.26 3.40
C ASN A 41 7.38 6.63 3.97
N VAL A 42 6.80 6.69 5.18
CA VAL A 42 6.48 7.95 5.86
C VAL A 42 7.74 8.81 6.11
N GLY A 43 8.86 8.18 6.50
CA GLY A 43 10.13 8.88 6.67
C GLY A 43 10.66 9.47 5.37
N MET A 44 10.47 8.76 4.26
CA MET A 44 10.86 9.25 2.92
C MET A 44 9.94 10.37 2.44
N ASP A 45 8.64 10.32 2.72
CA ASP A 45 7.72 11.43 2.46
C ASP A 45 8.11 12.68 3.24
N ILE A 46 8.43 12.53 4.53
CA ILE A 46 8.94 13.62 5.36
C ILE A 46 10.22 14.21 4.76
N ALA A 47 11.15 13.36 4.32
CA ALA A 47 12.39 13.80 3.71
C ALA A 47 12.15 14.58 2.41
N CYS A 48 11.26 14.09 1.54
CA CYS A 48 10.88 14.80 0.32
C CYS A 48 10.28 16.16 0.63
N GLN A 49 9.35 16.22 1.58
CA GLN A 49 8.72 17.46 1.99
C GLN A 49 9.71 18.44 2.67
N ALA A 50 10.69 17.95 3.41
CA ALA A 50 11.73 18.80 3.96
C ALA A 50 12.55 19.48 2.85
N TRP A 51 12.92 18.75 1.79
CA TRP A 51 13.58 19.32 0.62
C TRP A 51 12.71 20.37 -0.08
N ASP A 52 11.44 20.07 -0.31
CA ASP A 52 10.49 20.96 -1.00
C ASP A 52 10.25 22.25 -0.22
N ASN A 53 10.46 22.23 1.11
CA ASN A 53 10.38 23.40 1.98
C ASN A 53 11.74 24.08 2.22
N GLY A 54 12.76 23.75 1.42
CA GLY A 54 14.02 24.47 1.33
C GLY A 54 15.14 24.01 2.25
N ALA A 55 15.09 22.80 2.80
CA ALA A 55 16.18 22.27 3.61
C ALA A 55 17.52 22.31 2.85
N ALA A 56 18.60 22.63 3.54
CA ALA A 56 19.96 22.61 3.00
C ALA A 56 20.53 21.19 2.93
N SER A 57 20.13 20.35 3.87
CA SER A 57 20.44 18.92 3.88
C SER A 57 19.34 18.13 4.58
N VAL A 58 19.13 16.89 4.13
CA VAL A 58 18.23 15.94 4.79
C VAL A 58 18.96 14.63 4.98
N THR A 59 18.97 14.14 6.22
CA THR A 59 19.54 12.83 6.57
C THR A 59 18.48 11.99 7.27
N ALA A 60 18.11 10.86 6.70
CA ALA A 60 17.27 9.87 7.35
C ALA A 60 18.14 8.87 8.12
N VAL A 61 17.73 8.54 9.34
CA VAL A 61 18.42 7.56 10.19
C VAL A 61 17.44 6.46 10.61
N ASP A 62 17.91 5.22 10.62
CA ASP A 62 17.11 4.08 11.08
C ASP A 62 17.94 3.10 11.89
N ILE A 63 17.30 2.34 12.78
CA ILE A 63 17.93 1.28 13.56
C ILE A 63 18.24 0.03 12.74
N GLN A 64 17.62 -0.11 11.59
CA GLN A 64 17.72 -1.26 10.70
C GLN A 64 17.82 -0.80 9.24
N LYS A 65 17.97 -1.77 8.33
CA LYS A 65 17.88 -1.50 6.89
C LYS A 65 16.57 -0.78 6.59
N PRO A 66 16.59 0.28 5.75
CA PRO A 66 15.38 1.03 5.38
C PRO A 66 14.25 0.12 4.91
N ALA A 67 13.06 0.34 5.47
CA ALA A 67 11.85 -0.38 5.08
C ALA A 67 11.08 0.31 3.94
N ALA A 68 11.48 1.52 3.56
CA ALA A 68 10.88 2.21 2.42
C ALA A 68 11.20 1.49 1.11
N PHE A 69 10.24 1.50 0.21
CA PHE A 69 10.33 0.87 -1.10
C PHE A 69 9.64 1.72 -2.17
N GLY A 70 9.94 1.41 -3.45
CA GLY A 70 9.29 2.04 -4.59
C GLY A 70 9.58 3.54 -4.69
N LYS A 71 8.56 4.28 -5.10
CA LYS A 71 8.63 5.67 -5.51
C LYS A 71 9.10 6.63 -4.41
N GLU A 72 8.69 6.41 -3.17
CA GLU A 72 9.06 7.25 -2.03
C GLU A 72 10.56 7.23 -1.78
N MET A 73 11.16 6.04 -1.81
CA MET A 73 12.62 5.87 -1.67
C MET A 73 13.37 6.52 -2.83
N GLU A 74 12.92 6.28 -4.07
CA GLU A 74 13.53 6.85 -5.26
C GLU A 74 13.50 8.37 -5.25
N MET A 75 12.35 8.97 -4.93
CA MET A 75 12.18 10.42 -4.87
C MET A 75 13.05 11.07 -3.79
N ALA A 76 13.06 10.51 -2.58
CA ALA A 76 13.86 11.03 -1.48
C ALA A 76 15.37 10.98 -1.81
N THR A 77 15.81 9.86 -2.39
CA THR A 77 17.22 9.68 -2.79
C THR A 77 17.60 10.61 -3.94
N ALA A 78 16.75 10.76 -4.95
CA ALA A 78 16.97 11.66 -6.09
C ALA A 78 17.09 13.14 -5.65
N LYS A 79 16.40 13.55 -4.58
CA LYS A 79 16.52 14.88 -3.97
C LYS A 79 17.81 15.05 -3.16
N GLY A 80 18.58 13.99 -2.92
CA GLY A 80 19.83 14.01 -2.20
C GLY A 80 19.75 13.63 -0.72
N THR A 81 18.67 12.97 -0.29
CA THR A 81 18.56 12.45 1.08
C THR A 81 19.64 11.43 1.36
N LYS A 82 20.41 11.64 2.42
CA LYS A 82 21.37 10.65 2.94
C LYS A 82 20.64 9.69 3.87
N ILE A 83 20.92 8.38 3.74
CA ILE A 83 20.30 7.37 4.59
C ILE A 83 21.42 6.66 5.38
N LEU A 84 21.31 6.69 6.70
CA LEU A 84 22.29 6.09 7.62
C LEU A 84 21.63 5.04 8.48
N PHE A 85 22.18 3.83 8.44
CA PHE A 85 21.75 2.70 9.28
C PHE A 85 22.92 1.72 9.47
N PRO A 86 22.96 0.97 10.58
CA PRO A 86 22.10 1.11 11.76
C PRO A 86 22.50 2.36 12.57
N LYS A 87 21.51 3.15 13.01
CA LYS A 87 21.71 4.33 13.88
C LYS A 87 20.65 4.33 14.96
N ILE A 88 21.07 4.18 16.21
CA ILE A 88 20.19 4.24 17.37
C ILE A 88 20.36 5.62 18.01
N THR A 89 19.29 6.41 18.00
CA THR A 89 19.29 7.74 18.62
C THR A 89 19.42 7.60 20.14
N GLU A 90 20.36 8.33 20.73
CA GLU A 90 20.63 8.40 22.16
C GLU A 90 20.14 9.70 22.77
N LYS A 91 20.47 10.84 22.13
CA LYS A 91 20.13 12.17 22.61
C LYS A 91 19.94 13.14 21.43
N TYR A 92 18.99 14.04 21.58
CA TYR A 92 18.90 15.26 20.78
C TYR A 92 19.08 16.49 21.68
N ASP A 93 19.97 17.40 21.29
CA ASP A 93 20.20 18.66 21.96
C ASP A 93 19.80 19.79 21.02
N ALA A 94 18.59 20.28 21.18
CA ALA A 94 18.02 21.32 20.30
C ALA A 94 18.77 22.66 20.42
N LYS A 95 19.35 22.95 21.61
CA LYS A 95 20.14 24.17 21.82
C LYS A 95 21.51 24.09 21.14
N ALA A 96 22.15 22.93 21.24
CA ALA A 96 23.43 22.67 20.58
C ALA A 96 23.24 22.31 19.10
N LYS A 97 22.00 22.14 18.62
CA LYS A 97 21.64 21.72 17.26
C LYS A 97 22.34 20.43 16.85
N LYS A 98 22.30 19.42 17.72
CA LYS A 98 23.04 18.18 17.51
C LYS A 98 22.28 16.96 18.00
N ILE A 99 22.26 15.91 17.15
CA ILE A 99 21.74 14.60 17.48
C ILE A 99 22.90 13.61 17.67
N PHE A 100 22.82 12.80 18.71
CA PHE A 100 23.84 11.82 19.09
C PHE A 100 23.30 10.41 18.97
N PHE A 101 24.15 9.49 18.59
CA PHE A 101 23.83 8.09 18.41
C PHE A 101 24.63 7.20 19.38
N LYS A 102 24.07 6.03 19.73
CA LYS A 102 24.72 5.09 20.66
C LYS A 102 26.08 4.56 20.20
N ASP A 103 26.42 4.69 18.92
CA ASP A 103 27.73 4.33 18.38
C ASP A 103 28.78 5.42 18.55
N GLY A 104 28.49 6.46 19.33
CA GLY A 104 29.38 7.58 19.61
C GLY A 104 29.42 8.65 18.50
N THR A 105 28.74 8.45 17.39
CA THR A 105 28.67 9.45 16.32
C THR A 105 27.60 10.50 16.58
N SER A 106 27.67 11.63 15.87
CA SER A 106 26.68 12.71 15.95
C SER A 106 26.52 13.39 14.61
N LEU A 107 25.36 14.08 14.44
CA LEU A 107 25.08 14.93 13.28
C LEU A 107 24.63 16.31 13.77
N ASP A 108 25.07 17.34 13.06
CA ASP A 108 24.54 18.69 13.25
C ASP A 108 23.19 18.77 12.57
N THR A 109 22.18 19.31 13.27
CA THR A 109 20.81 19.39 12.78
C THR A 109 20.05 20.53 13.42
N ASP A 110 19.37 21.31 12.60
CA ASP A 110 18.49 22.40 13.05
C ASP A 110 17.09 21.91 13.44
N MET A 111 16.72 20.74 12.97
CA MET A 111 15.41 20.13 13.24
C MET A 111 15.48 18.61 13.14
N VAL A 112 14.85 17.94 14.09
CA VAL A 112 14.63 16.50 14.05
C VAL A 112 13.15 16.22 13.90
N ILE A 113 12.81 15.36 12.93
CA ILE A 113 11.44 14.92 12.66
C ILE A 113 11.39 13.40 12.82
N ILE A 114 10.37 12.88 13.52
CA ILE A 114 10.26 11.44 13.78
C ILE A 114 9.11 10.80 13.00
N GLY A 115 9.45 9.80 12.16
CA GLY A 115 8.51 9.04 11.30
C GLY A 115 8.67 7.53 11.46
N ILE A 116 8.48 6.99 12.68
CA ILE A 116 8.69 5.58 13.04
C ILE A 116 7.40 4.76 13.13
N GLY A 117 6.38 5.15 12.40
CA GLY A 117 5.05 4.55 12.40
C GLY A 117 4.15 5.10 13.51
N GLU A 118 2.90 4.68 13.48
CA GLU A 118 1.82 5.15 14.34
C GLU A 118 1.25 4.01 15.19
N LYS A 119 0.43 4.37 16.16
CA LYS A 119 -0.39 3.43 16.93
C LYS A 119 -1.83 3.90 16.86
N PRO A 120 -2.79 3.00 16.70
CA PRO A 120 -4.19 3.37 16.79
C PRO A 120 -4.52 3.85 18.21
N VAL A 121 -5.44 4.80 18.31
CA VAL A 121 -6.03 5.21 19.58
C VAL A 121 -7.19 4.26 19.85
N VAL A 122 -7.07 3.43 20.86
CA VAL A 122 -8.03 2.35 21.18
C VAL A 122 -8.69 2.54 22.55
N ASP A 123 -8.40 3.63 23.24
CA ASP A 123 -8.82 3.91 24.62
C ASP A 123 -10.34 4.05 24.78
N PHE A 124 -11.05 4.32 23.69
CA PHE A 124 -12.50 4.44 23.67
C PHE A 124 -13.22 3.08 23.56
N LEU A 125 -12.48 2.02 23.28
CA LEU A 125 -13.06 0.68 23.13
C LEU A 125 -13.38 0.07 24.50
N PRO A 126 -14.49 -0.69 24.61
CA PRO A 126 -14.82 -1.36 25.86
C PRO A 126 -13.77 -2.44 26.19
N PRO A 127 -13.58 -2.75 27.49
CA PRO A 127 -12.59 -3.75 27.93
C PRO A 127 -12.82 -5.17 27.39
N THR A 128 -14.00 -5.44 26.84
CA THR A 128 -14.36 -6.70 26.20
C THR A 128 -13.71 -6.91 24.85
N ILE A 129 -13.17 -5.84 24.23
CA ILE A 129 -12.47 -5.93 22.95
C ILE A 129 -10.99 -6.23 23.20
N ASN A 130 -10.52 -7.34 22.69
CA ASN A 130 -9.13 -7.76 22.85
C ASN A 130 -8.18 -6.85 22.06
N ILE A 131 -7.16 -6.35 22.73
CA ILE A 131 -6.09 -5.54 22.16
C ILE A 131 -4.79 -6.33 22.23
N GLU A 132 -4.16 -6.60 21.09
CA GLU A 132 -2.89 -7.29 21.01
C GLU A 132 -1.81 -6.38 20.46
N ARG A 133 -0.71 -6.21 21.19
CA ARG A 133 0.42 -5.33 20.82
C ARG A 133 0.02 -3.89 20.46
N GLY A 134 -1.11 -3.43 21.03
CA GLY A 134 -1.66 -2.08 20.80
C GLY A 134 -2.57 -1.96 19.57
N PHE A 135 -2.99 -3.07 18.97
CA PHE A 135 -3.93 -3.14 17.85
C PHE A 135 -5.15 -3.96 18.25
N VAL A 136 -6.28 -3.70 17.59
CA VAL A 136 -7.51 -4.48 17.81
C VAL A 136 -7.32 -5.88 17.22
N ALA A 137 -7.48 -6.91 18.05
CA ALA A 137 -7.42 -8.30 17.61
C ALA A 137 -8.70 -8.66 16.83
N VAL A 138 -8.54 -9.25 15.64
CA VAL A 138 -9.64 -9.71 14.79
C VAL A 138 -9.35 -11.07 14.19
N ASN A 139 -10.40 -11.83 13.90
CA ASN A 139 -10.32 -13.06 13.13
C ASN A 139 -10.25 -12.76 11.60
N ASP A 140 -10.23 -13.81 10.78
CA ASP A 140 -10.19 -13.68 9.31
C ASP A 140 -11.46 -12.99 8.74
N LEU A 141 -12.57 -13.05 9.44
CA LEU A 141 -13.82 -12.37 9.11
C LEU A 141 -13.87 -10.90 9.58
N ARG A 142 -12.77 -10.37 10.11
CA ARG A 142 -12.63 -9.01 10.66
C ARG A 142 -13.46 -8.74 11.91
N GLN A 143 -13.95 -9.79 12.57
CA GLN A 143 -14.68 -9.69 13.84
C GLN A 143 -13.68 -9.60 14.99
N THR A 144 -14.01 -8.80 15.98
CA THR A 144 -13.30 -8.72 17.26
C THR A 144 -13.72 -9.85 18.20
N SER A 145 -13.33 -9.79 19.47
CA SER A 145 -13.85 -10.66 20.53
C SER A 145 -15.37 -10.51 20.78
N ASP A 146 -15.97 -9.40 20.37
CA ASP A 146 -17.41 -9.23 20.24
C ASP A 146 -17.80 -9.42 18.76
N THR A 147 -18.56 -10.46 18.45
CA THR A 147 -18.95 -10.82 17.08
C THR A 147 -19.83 -9.79 16.37
N LYS A 148 -20.35 -8.79 17.09
CA LYS A 148 -21.09 -7.65 16.54
C LYS A 148 -20.19 -6.45 16.23
N VAL A 149 -18.93 -6.50 16.63
CA VAL A 149 -17.95 -5.42 16.44
C VAL A 149 -16.87 -5.88 15.48
N PHE A 150 -16.63 -5.06 14.46
CA PHE A 150 -15.65 -5.30 13.42
C PHE A 150 -14.55 -4.24 13.49
N ALA A 151 -13.32 -4.61 13.17
CA ALA A 151 -12.23 -3.67 13.02
C ALA A 151 -11.42 -3.99 11.76
N ILE A 152 -10.98 -2.93 11.07
CA ILE A 152 -10.29 -3.01 9.78
C ILE A 152 -9.14 -2.01 9.70
N GLY A 153 -8.27 -2.16 8.69
CA GLY A 153 -7.19 -1.23 8.40
C GLY A 153 -6.18 -1.12 9.54
N ASP A 154 -5.61 0.05 9.69
CA ASP A 154 -4.52 0.32 10.63
C ASP A 154 -4.93 0.18 12.10
N ALA A 155 -6.21 0.11 12.41
CA ALA A 155 -6.69 -0.25 13.74
C ALA A 155 -6.31 -1.70 14.12
N THR A 156 -6.17 -2.59 13.13
CA THR A 156 -5.84 -4.02 13.33
C THR A 156 -4.37 -4.32 13.08
N ARG A 157 -3.78 -3.71 12.06
CA ARG A 157 -2.35 -3.76 11.73
C ARG A 157 -2.00 -2.68 10.72
N PRO A 158 -0.76 -2.15 10.75
CA PRO A 158 -0.30 -1.24 9.70
C PRO A 158 -0.32 -1.92 8.32
N GLY A 159 -0.81 -1.22 7.31
CA GLY A 159 -0.90 -1.73 5.94
C GLY A 159 -1.08 -0.62 4.92
N LEU A 160 -1.39 -1.00 3.68
CA LEU A 160 -1.70 -0.08 2.61
C LEU A 160 -3.20 0.28 2.62
N VAL A 161 -3.54 1.40 1.98
CA VAL A 161 -4.95 1.81 1.80
C VAL A 161 -5.77 0.71 1.10
N THR A 162 -5.16 0.01 0.14
CA THR A 162 -5.77 -1.13 -0.56
C THR A 162 -6.08 -2.30 0.37
N ASP A 163 -5.22 -2.57 1.37
CA ASP A 163 -5.49 -3.59 2.38
C ASP A 163 -6.70 -3.20 3.24
N ALA A 164 -6.77 -1.94 3.66
CA ALA A 164 -7.89 -1.42 4.44
C ALA A 164 -9.22 -1.51 3.67
N ILE A 165 -9.22 -1.16 2.37
CA ILE A 165 -10.39 -1.27 1.49
C ILE A 165 -10.82 -2.74 1.34
N GLY A 166 -9.87 -3.65 1.10
CA GLY A 166 -10.15 -5.09 1.00
C GLY A 166 -10.73 -5.66 2.30
N GLN A 167 -10.16 -5.28 3.44
CA GLN A 167 -10.69 -5.67 4.75
C GLN A 167 -12.09 -5.12 4.99
N GLY A 168 -12.37 -3.88 4.57
CA GLY A 168 -13.69 -3.27 4.65
C GLY A 168 -14.74 -4.01 3.84
N ARG A 169 -14.37 -4.49 2.63
CA ARG A 169 -15.24 -5.33 1.82
C ARG A 169 -15.58 -6.64 2.53
N ILE A 170 -14.58 -7.35 3.05
CA ILE A 170 -14.80 -8.59 3.82
C ILE A 170 -15.75 -8.33 4.99
N ALA A 171 -15.51 -7.29 5.78
CA ALA A 171 -16.34 -6.95 6.93
C ALA A 171 -17.80 -6.67 6.50
N ALA A 172 -17.99 -5.91 5.41
CA ALA A 172 -19.33 -5.59 4.88
C ALA A 172 -20.08 -6.85 4.43
N ASP A 173 -19.42 -7.75 3.72
CA ASP A 173 -20.01 -9.00 3.23
C ASP A 173 -20.37 -9.93 4.41
N VAL A 174 -19.53 -10.00 5.45
CA VAL A 174 -19.83 -10.77 6.66
C VAL A 174 -20.98 -10.18 7.44
N VAL A 175 -21.04 -8.84 7.59
CA VAL A 175 -22.19 -8.16 8.24
C VAL A 175 -23.48 -8.43 7.46
N HIS A 176 -23.41 -8.34 6.14
CA HIS A 176 -24.56 -8.65 5.29
C HIS A 176 -25.04 -10.10 5.48
N ALA A 177 -24.11 -11.05 5.46
CA ALA A 177 -24.44 -12.46 5.68
C ALA A 177 -25.11 -12.70 7.04
N GLN A 178 -24.60 -12.07 8.11
CA GLN A 178 -25.17 -12.16 9.46
C GLN A 178 -26.58 -11.56 9.54
N LEU A 179 -26.81 -10.42 8.89
CA LEU A 179 -28.11 -9.76 8.92
C LEU A 179 -29.17 -10.50 8.10
N MET A 180 -28.73 -11.23 7.06
CA MET A 180 -29.61 -12.01 6.18
C MET A 180 -29.65 -13.49 6.53
N ASP A 181 -29.05 -13.90 7.64
CA ASP A 181 -29.02 -15.25 8.17
C ASP A 181 -28.53 -16.33 7.18
N PHE A 182 -27.40 -16.02 6.50
CA PHE A 182 -26.67 -17.02 5.71
C PHE A 182 -25.19 -17.08 6.04
N THR A 183 -24.53 -18.18 5.68
CA THR A 183 -23.10 -18.34 5.92
C THR A 183 -22.27 -17.58 4.88
N TYR A 184 -21.39 -16.69 5.34
CA TYR A 184 -20.40 -16.04 4.46
C TYR A 184 -19.38 -17.08 3.97
N ILE A 185 -19.21 -17.17 2.67
CA ILE A 185 -18.19 -17.97 2.02
C ILE A 185 -17.23 -17.01 1.34
N PRO A 186 -15.94 -16.95 1.75
CA PRO A 186 -14.95 -16.11 1.08
C PRO A 186 -14.82 -16.50 -0.40
N GLU A 187 -14.92 -15.51 -1.30
CA GLU A 187 -14.52 -15.72 -2.68
C GLU A 187 -13.00 -15.89 -2.75
N GLU A 188 -12.52 -16.99 -3.34
CA GLU A 188 -11.14 -17.08 -3.74
C GLU A 188 -10.87 -16.06 -4.84
N ALA A 189 -10.12 -15.00 -4.50
CA ALA A 189 -9.68 -14.04 -5.49
C ALA A 189 -8.69 -14.75 -6.43
N LYS A 190 -9.11 -15.04 -7.66
CA LYS A 190 -8.22 -15.52 -8.72
C LYS A 190 -7.28 -14.39 -9.11
N VAL A 191 -6.12 -14.33 -8.47
CA VAL A 191 -5.08 -13.35 -8.80
C VAL A 191 -4.42 -13.77 -10.11
N ILE A 192 -4.48 -12.89 -11.10
CA ILE A 192 -3.72 -13.07 -12.34
C ILE A 192 -2.30 -12.56 -12.10
N PRO A 193 -1.26 -13.41 -12.16
CA PRO A 193 0.11 -12.97 -12.02
C PRO A 193 0.47 -11.95 -13.10
N TYR A 194 1.22 -10.93 -12.72
CA TYR A 194 1.61 -9.83 -13.62
C TYR A 194 2.34 -10.34 -14.87
N GLU A 195 3.15 -11.37 -14.73
CA GLU A 195 3.93 -12.00 -15.80
C GLU A 195 3.06 -12.66 -16.89
N ARG A 196 1.79 -12.98 -16.53
CA ARG A 196 0.83 -13.53 -17.50
C ARG A 196 0.16 -12.44 -18.33
N VAL A 197 0.22 -11.17 -17.90
CA VAL A 197 -0.33 -10.04 -18.66
C VAL A 197 0.61 -9.72 -19.82
N LYS A 198 0.08 -9.76 -21.03
CA LYS A 198 0.88 -9.55 -22.26
C LYS A 198 0.93 -8.08 -22.64
N GLN A 199 1.90 -7.39 -22.10
CA GLN A 199 2.05 -5.94 -22.26
C GLN A 199 2.22 -5.49 -23.71
N GLN A 200 2.71 -6.34 -24.60
CA GLN A 200 2.88 -6.03 -26.02
C GLN A 200 1.56 -5.73 -26.76
N TYR A 201 0.42 -6.07 -26.19
CA TYR A 201 -0.90 -5.74 -26.74
C TYR A 201 -1.41 -4.35 -26.31
N TYR A 202 -0.63 -3.60 -25.56
CA TYR A 202 -1.04 -2.32 -25.00
C TYR A 202 -0.07 -1.21 -25.40
N GLU A 203 -0.61 -0.03 -25.69
CA GLU A 203 0.23 1.15 -25.92
C GLU A 203 0.91 1.60 -24.62
N VAL A 204 2.19 1.97 -24.75
CA VAL A 204 2.92 2.58 -23.63
C VAL A 204 2.43 4.00 -23.43
N CYS A 205 1.79 4.26 -22.29
CA CYS A 205 1.37 5.59 -21.90
C CYS A 205 2.31 6.18 -20.85
N ARG A 206 2.92 7.34 -21.17
CA ARG A 206 3.81 8.04 -20.24
C ARG A 206 2.99 8.82 -19.22
N ILE A 207 3.28 8.61 -17.94
CA ILE A 207 2.58 9.28 -16.81
C ILE A 207 2.66 10.81 -16.92
N ASN A 208 3.80 11.35 -17.38
CA ASN A 208 4.04 12.80 -17.46
C ASN A 208 3.23 13.53 -18.54
N GLU A 209 2.59 12.80 -19.44
CA GLU A 209 1.76 13.37 -20.52
C GLU A 209 0.30 13.48 -20.15
N LEU A 210 -0.08 13.01 -18.95
CA LEU A 210 -1.44 12.92 -18.51
C LEU A 210 -1.82 14.17 -17.68
N LYS A 211 -2.59 15.06 -18.29
CA LYS A 211 -3.50 15.89 -17.52
C LYS A 211 -4.60 14.98 -16.99
N PHE A 212 -4.80 14.96 -15.66
CA PHE A 212 -5.79 14.09 -15.03
C PHE A 212 -7.15 14.23 -15.73
N SER A 213 -7.61 13.15 -16.31
CA SER A 213 -8.91 13.00 -16.93
C SER A 213 -9.42 11.59 -16.66
N PRO A 214 -10.47 11.41 -15.84
CA PRO A 214 -10.99 10.07 -15.52
C PRO A 214 -11.31 9.24 -16.77
N LYS A 215 -11.82 9.88 -17.82
CA LYS A 215 -12.13 9.19 -19.08
C LYS A 215 -10.87 8.66 -19.75
N LYS A 216 -9.82 9.48 -19.88
CA LYS A 216 -8.55 9.04 -20.50
C LYS A 216 -7.87 7.95 -19.67
N GLU A 217 -7.97 8.01 -18.33
CA GLU A 217 -7.45 6.95 -17.46
C GLU A 217 -8.22 5.65 -17.64
N ALA A 218 -9.55 5.70 -17.79
CA ALA A 218 -10.37 4.52 -18.07
C ALA A 218 -10.06 3.93 -19.44
N ASP A 219 -9.90 4.77 -20.47
CA ASP A 219 -9.64 4.35 -21.85
C ASP A 219 -8.29 3.61 -22.00
N ARG A 220 -7.30 3.96 -21.18
CA ARG A 220 -5.98 3.28 -21.16
C ARG A 220 -5.87 2.10 -20.18
N CYS A 221 -6.94 1.77 -19.47
CA CYS A 221 -6.93 0.69 -18.50
C CYS A 221 -6.66 -0.66 -19.18
N MET A 222 -5.63 -1.37 -18.71
CA MET A 222 -5.23 -2.69 -19.25
C MET A 222 -6.11 -3.82 -18.75
N SER A 223 -6.99 -3.59 -17.77
CA SER A 223 -7.77 -4.64 -17.10
C SER A 223 -6.92 -5.83 -16.62
N CYS A 224 -5.72 -5.56 -16.14
CA CYS A 224 -4.72 -6.60 -15.80
C CYS A 224 -5.12 -7.51 -14.61
N GLY A 225 -6.19 -7.22 -13.92
CA GLY A 225 -6.74 -8.05 -12.84
C GLY A 225 -7.98 -8.85 -13.23
N SER A 226 -8.49 -8.71 -14.47
CA SER A 226 -9.74 -9.35 -14.89
C SER A 226 -9.82 -9.48 -16.42
N CYS A 227 -10.76 -10.30 -16.89
CA CYS A 227 -11.09 -10.40 -18.31
C CYS A 227 -11.67 -9.07 -18.81
N ARG A 228 -11.17 -8.57 -19.96
CA ARG A 228 -11.63 -7.33 -20.62
C ARG A 228 -12.75 -7.56 -21.64
N ASP A 229 -13.25 -8.76 -21.75
CA ASP A 229 -14.33 -9.15 -22.68
C ASP A 229 -14.01 -8.87 -24.16
N CYS A 230 -12.78 -9.13 -24.58
CA CYS A 230 -12.37 -8.88 -25.96
C CYS A 230 -12.78 -9.96 -26.98
N GLY A 231 -13.25 -11.13 -26.53
CA GLY A 231 -13.69 -12.22 -27.40
C GLY A 231 -12.59 -13.05 -28.08
N MET A 232 -11.34 -12.61 -28.03
CA MET A 232 -10.23 -13.24 -28.76
C MET A 232 -10.08 -14.75 -28.51
N CYS A 233 -10.31 -15.20 -27.28
CA CYS A 233 -10.20 -16.61 -26.91
C CYS A 233 -11.33 -17.45 -27.52
N GLU A 234 -12.55 -16.92 -27.63
CA GLU A 234 -13.70 -17.58 -28.24
C GLU A 234 -13.53 -17.65 -29.76
N GLU A 235 -13.22 -16.51 -30.41
CA GLU A 235 -13.04 -16.44 -31.88
C GLU A 235 -11.89 -17.30 -32.37
N SER A 236 -10.82 -17.42 -31.61
CA SER A 236 -9.63 -18.20 -31.99
C SER A 236 -9.69 -19.67 -31.63
N CYS A 237 -10.72 -20.12 -30.91
CA CYS A 237 -10.87 -21.54 -30.60
C CYS A 237 -11.42 -22.34 -31.77
N TYR A 238 -10.53 -23.01 -32.51
CA TYR A 238 -10.91 -23.80 -33.69
C TYR A 238 -11.99 -24.85 -33.41
N TYR A 239 -11.98 -25.44 -32.21
CA TYR A 239 -12.94 -26.48 -31.82
C TYR A 239 -14.24 -25.92 -31.22
N GLY A 240 -14.38 -24.60 -31.10
CA GLY A 240 -15.54 -23.96 -30.47
C GLY A 240 -15.75 -24.40 -29.01
N ALA A 241 -14.66 -24.72 -28.31
CA ALA A 241 -14.73 -25.17 -26.93
C ALA A 241 -14.96 -24.02 -25.94
N ILE A 242 -14.71 -22.77 -26.35
CA ILE A 242 -14.87 -21.59 -25.51
C ILE A 242 -16.13 -20.85 -25.92
N THR A 243 -17.00 -20.56 -24.95
CA THR A 243 -18.25 -19.82 -25.18
C THR A 243 -18.41 -18.74 -24.13
N ARG A 244 -18.87 -17.57 -24.57
CA ARG A 244 -19.21 -16.44 -23.72
C ARG A 244 -20.63 -16.57 -23.20
N LYS A 245 -20.80 -16.62 -21.89
CA LYS A 245 -22.11 -16.67 -21.22
C LYS A 245 -22.37 -15.36 -20.49
N LYS A 246 -23.47 -14.70 -20.84
CA LYS A 246 -23.91 -13.49 -20.16
C LYS A 246 -24.64 -13.86 -18.87
N GLN A 247 -24.27 -13.21 -17.77
CA GLN A 247 -24.90 -13.41 -16.46
C GLN A 247 -26.04 -12.40 -16.23
N PRO A 248 -27.01 -12.71 -15.33
CA PRO A 248 -28.14 -11.82 -15.05
C PRO A 248 -27.79 -10.42 -14.56
N ASN A 249 -26.66 -10.26 -13.84
CA ASN A 249 -26.13 -9.01 -13.34
C ASN A 249 -25.41 -8.14 -14.38
N LYS A 250 -25.55 -8.46 -15.68
CA LYS A 250 -24.85 -7.87 -16.83
C LYS A 250 -23.36 -8.19 -16.91
N SER A 251 -22.80 -8.98 -16.00
CA SER A 251 -21.45 -9.53 -16.12
C SER A 251 -21.43 -10.65 -17.18
N PHE A 252 -20.27 -11.17 -17.47
CA PHE A 252 -20.08 -12.28 -18.41
C PHE A 252 -19.06 -13.26 -17.83
N GLU A 253 -19.12 -14.48 -18.34
CA GLU A 253 -18.19 -15.55 -18.03
C GLU A 253 -17.82 -16.29 -19.31
N TYR A 254 -16.56 -16.65 -19.46
CA TYR A 254 -16.11 -17.52 -20.55
C TYR A 254 -15.98 -18.94 -20.01
N LEU A 255 -16.75 -19.85 -20.57
CA LEU A 255 -16.80 -21.26 -20.18
C LEU A 255 -16.05 -22.11 -21.18
N VAL A 256 -15.41 -23.18 -20.69
CA VAL A 256 -14.76 -24.19 -21.51
C VAL A 256 -15.60 -25.46 -21.52
N ASP A 257 -15.91 -25.96 -22.70
CA ASP A 257 -16.48 -27.29 -22.90
C ASP A 257 -15.31 -28.29 -22.93
N GLU A 258 -15.15 -29.05 -21.85
CA GLU A 258 -14.07 -30.01 -21.69
C GLU A 258 -14.11 -31.15 -22.72
N ASN A 259 -15.30 -31.48 -23.26
CA ASN A 259 -15.41 -32.51 -24.30
C ASN A 259 -14.91 -32.05 -25.68
N LYS A 260 -14.83 -30.75 -25.91
CA LYS A 260 -14.33 -30.15 -27.14
C LYS A 260 -12.89 -29.63 -26.99
N CYS A 261 -12.47 -29.33 -25.76
CA CYS A 261 -11.13 -28.79 -25.51
C CYS A 261 -10.06 -29.85 -25.66
N ILE A 262 -9.13 -29.63 -26.58
CA ILE A 262 -7.96 -30.52 -26.79
C ILE A 262 -6.71 -30.08 -26.02
N GLY A 263 -6.79 -29.09 -25.15
CA GLY A 263 -5.64 -28.62 -24.37
C GLY A 263 -4.54 -27.90 -25.17
N CYS A 264 -4.82 -27.35 -26.34
CA CYS A 264 -3.80 -26.76 -27.22
C CYS A 264 -3.15 -25.47 -26.69
N GLY A 265 -3.71 -24.82 -25.66
CA GLY A 265 -3.15 -23.63 -25.01
C GLY A 265 -3.26 -22.32 -25.83
N PHE A 266 -3.88 -22.34 -27.01
CA PHE A 266 -3.94 -21.16 -27.87
C PHE A 266 -4.69 -19.99 -27.20
N CYS A 267 -5.77 -20.27 -26.47
CA CYS A 267 -6.51 -19.29 -25.68
C CYS A 267 -5.64 -18.61 -24.60
N ALA A 268 -4.80 -19.38 -23.90
CA ALA A 268 -3.85 -18.84 -22.95
C ALA A 268 -2.75 -18.02 -23.67
N GLY A 269 -2.30 -18.51 -24.83
CA GLY A 269 -1.33 -17.84 -25.68
C GLY A 269 -1.77 -16.48 -26.19
N ILE A 270 -3.03 -16.31 -26.60
CA ILE A 270 -3.55 -15.08 -27.21
C ILE A 270 -4.16 -14.10 -26.20
N CYS A 271 -4.52 -14.56 -24.99
CA CYS A 271 -5.20 -13.72 -24.01
C CYS A 271 -4.32 -12.55 -23.52
N PRO A 272 -4.67 -11.28 -23.81
CA PRO A 272 -3.85 -10.14 -23.36
C PRO A 272 -3.90 -9.95 -21.84
N CYS A 273 -4.98 -10.35 -21.18
CA CYS A 273 -5.15 -10.21 -19.72
C CYS A 273 -4.55 -11.38 -18.93
N GLY A 274 -4.07 -12.45 -19.59
CA GLY A 274 -3.51 -13.63 -18.92
C GLY A 274 -4.52 -14.43 -18.08
N VAL A 275 -5.80 -14.37 -18.40
CA VAL A 275 -6.89 -15.01 -17.62
C VAL A 275 -6.80 -16.53 -17.65
N TRP A 276 -6.45 -17.09 -18.82
CA TRP A 276 -6.40 -18.53 -19.01
C TRP A 276 -5.14 -19.14 -18.41
N GLU A 277 -5.33 -20.19 -17.66
CA GLU A 277 -4.27 -21.03 -17.10
C GLU A 277 -4.36 -22.44 -17.66
N MET A 278 -3.24 -22.94 -18.14
CA MET A 278 -3.15 -24.34 -18.57
C MET A 278 -2.77 -25.19 -17.35
N THR A 279 -3.55 -26.22 -17.11
CA THR A 279 -3.28 -27.22 -16.07
C THR A 279 -3.04 -28.57 -16.74
N ASP A 280 -2.11 -29.35 -16.19
CA ASP A 280 -1.96 -30.73 -16.62
C ASP A 280 -3.21 -31.52 -16.18
N ASN A 281 -3.82 -32.25 -17.10
CA ASN A 281 -4.85 -33.22 -16.74
C ASN A 281 -4.15 -34.37 -16.05
N VAL A 282 -4.27 -34.44 -14.72
CA VAL A 282 -3.81 -35.58 -13.91
C VAL A 282 -4.87 -36.67 -13.92
#